data_7a8949e14cbb69e4a555ed9ce4899f99
#
_entry.id   7a8949e14cbb69e4a555ed9ce4899f99
#
_cell.length_a   1.000
_cell.length_b   1.000
_cell.length_c   1.000
_cell.angle_alpha   90.00
_cell.angle_beta   90.00
_cell.angle_gamma   90.00
#
_symmetry.space_group_name_H-M   'P 1'
#
loop_
_entity.id
_entity.type
_entity.pdbx_description
1 polymer ?
#
loop_
_entity_poly.entity_id
_entity_poly.type
_entity_poly.pdbx_seq_one_letter_code
_entity_poly.pdbx_strand_id
1 'polypeptide(L)'
;MKSRSIKYNIIINLFLSGVQAFTITMLLFILSFGTLHILSKKLYVSFLNSYNNNRTVETILIFVIFFIFICSACFMFIKKMNNITNYIEEISKTLNLVATGTMDVTIPIRRKDELGTLASDVNKMAYNLNELMKKERKWENQKNNLITNLSHDLRTPLTSILGFLELIEKDTNNDEKLNHYCNISLEKAKNLKNSIDQLFEFTKINNVDLKLNKTEISIEALIEQVTMGFIPAFEDNNMEFRIKSKNKGLKINADPILLARAFENIVINSIKYASEGKYLDIIIEKENDKAIVKFVNYGEEIKQKDIENMFNRFYRVEKSCNKKEGTGLGLAIVKTVIELHLGEINVASSKEETQFKIKIPINM
;
A
#
# COMPACT_ATOMS: atom_id res chain seq x y z
N MET A 1 15.54 17.62 -25.38
CA MET A 1 15.22 19.04 -25.68
C MET A 1 15.25 19.82 -24.37
N LYS A 2 16.16 20.81 -24.25
CA LYS A 2 16.25 21.66 -23.05
C LYS A 2 14.90 22.37 -22.81
N SER A 3 14.30 22.19 -21.64
CA SER A 3 13.08 22.90 -21.21
C SER A 3 13.38 24.41 -21.27
N ARG A 4 12.56 25.19 -21.98
CA ARG A 4 12.69 26.64 -22.02
C ARG A 4 12.20 27.17 -20.67
N SER A 5 13.05 27.91 -19.97
CA SER A 5 12.71 28.53 -18.68
C SER A 5 11.53 29.49 -18.81
N ILE A 6 10.65 29.55 -17.77
CA ILE A 6 9.56 30.55 -17.68
C ILE A 6 10.09 31.93 -17.91
N LYS A 7 11.27 32.29 -17.35
CA LYS A 7 11.94 33.56 -17.58
C LYS A 7 12.14 33.85 -19.09
N TYR A 8 12.60 32.85 -19.83
CA TYR A 8 12.79 32.96 -21.28
C TYR A 8 11.46 33.14 -22.01
N ASN A 9 10.41 32.44 -21.62
CA ASN A 9 9.08 32.59 -22.19
C ASN A 9 8.47 33.96 -21.92
N ILE A 10 8.69 34.54 -20.75
CA ILE A 10 8.25 35.93 -20.44
C ILE A 10 8.97 36.94 -21.31
N ILE A 11 10.30 36.84 -21.46
CA ILE A 11 11.10 37.72 -22.30
C ILE A 11 10.64 37.65 -23.78
N ILE A 12 10.45 36.44 -24.30
CA ILE A 12 9.95 36.25 -25.67
C ILE A 12 8.56 36.82 -25.82
N ASN A 13 7.66 36.63 -24.87
CA ASN A 13 6.31 37.18 -24.92
C ASN A 13 6.31 38.72 -24.92
N LEU A 14 7.22 39.34 -24.14
CA LEU A 14 7.43 40.77 -24.14
C LEU A 14 7.92 41.28 -25.52
N PHE A 15 8.95 40.63 -26.06
CA PHE A 15 9.48 40.96 -27.37
C PHE A 15 8.44 40.81 -28.50
N LEU A 16 7.74 39.68 -28.55
CA LEU A 16 6.70 39.41 -29.54
C LEU A 16 5.50 40.36 -29.41
N SER A 17 5.14 40.76 -28.17
CA SER A 17 4.09 41.76 -27.98
C SER A 17 4.51 43.15 -28.54
N GLY A 18 5.78 43.53 -28.37
CA GLY A 18 6.36 44.74 -28.95
C GLY A 18 6.33 44.72 -30.49
N VAL A 19 6.77 43.61 -31.11
CA VAL A 19 6.74 43.45 -32.56
C VAL A 19 5.30 43.50 -33.11
N GLN A 20 4.36 42.80 -32.47
CA GLN A 20 2.94 42.84 -32.87
C GLN A 20 2.32 44.22 -32.69
N ALA A 21 2.64 44.92 -31.59
CA ALA A 21 2.17 46.29 -31.38
C ALA A 21 2.72 47.24 -32.47
N PHE A 22 4.00 47.09 -32.82
CA PHE A 22 4.62 47.88 -33.90
C PHE A 22 3.93 47.64 -35.24
N THR A 23 3.67 46.40 -35.63
CA THR A 23 2.96 46.07 -36.87
C THR A 23 1.55 46.63 -36.90
N ILE A 24 0.80 46.55 -35.78
CA ILE A 24 -0.56 47.09 -35.67
C ILE A 24 -0.55 48.61 -35.76
N THR A 25 0.32 49.29 -35.04
CA THR A 25 0.40 50.77 -35.09
C THR A 25 0.82 51.28 -36.46
N MET A 26 1.75 50.63 -37.15
CA MET A 26 2.16 50.91 -38.49
C MET A 26 1.00 50.74 -39.50
N LEU A 27 0.23 49.63 -39.32
CA LEU A 27 -0.90 49.38 -40.24
C LEU A 27 -2.05 50.39 -40.04
N LEU A 28 -2.34 50.76 -38.79
CA LEU A 28 -3.31 51.80 -38.46
C LEU A 28 -2.89 53.16 -39.02
N PHE A 29 -1.59 53.46 -38.92
CA PHE A 29 -1.06 54.70 -39.50
C PHE A 29 -1.23 54.79 -41.06
N ILE A 30 -0.85 53.67 -41.74
CA ILE A 30 -1.01 53.57 -43.21
C ILE A 30 -2.49 53.67 -43.59
N LEU A 31 -3.37 52.99 -42.89
CA LEU A 31 -4.83 53.04 -43.14
C LEU A 31 -5.40 54.42 -42.92
N SER A 32 -5.02 55.10 -41.83
CA SER A 32 -5.49 56.46 -41.55
C SER A 32 -5.05 57.47 -42.61
N PHE A 33 -3.82 57.36 -43.09
CA PHE A 33 -3.31 58.17 -44.21
C PHE A 33 -4.00 57.84 -45.54
N GLY A 34 -4.21 56.54 -45.82
CA GLY A 34 -4.91 56.07 -47.01
C GLY A 34 -6.36 56.53 -47.06
N THR A 35 -7.09 56.44 -45.96
CA THR A 35 -8.49 56.87 -45.85
C THR A 35 -8.61 58.39 -45.98
N LEU A 36 -7.71 59.17 -45.38
CA LEU A 36 -7.68 60.62 -45.51
C LEU A 36 -7.45 61.06 -46.95
N HIS A 37 -6.55 60.35 -47.66
CA HIS A 37 -6.27 60.63 -49.09
C HIS A 37 -7.48 60.31 -49.99
N ILE A 38 -8.21 59.20 -49.72
CA ILE A 38 -9.36 58.78 -50.53
C ILE A 38 -10.59 59.67 -50.28
N LEU A 39 -10.89 59.99 -49.00
CA LEU A 39 -12.09 60.74 -48.62
C LEU A 39 -12.02 62.24 -48.98
N SER A 40 -10.86 62.82 -48.84
CA SER A 40 -10.71 64.25 -49.18
C SER A 40 -9.27 64.63 -49.49
N LYS A 41 -8.98 64.80 -50.78
CA LYS A 41 -7.67 65.27 -51.26
C LYS A 41 -7.30 66.66 -50.69
N LYS A 42 -8.31 67.49 -50.42
CA LYS A 42 -8.13 68.80 -49.82
C LYS A 42 -7.71 68.75 -48.35
N LEU A 43 -8.33 67.90 -47.58
CA LEU A 43 -7.96 67.63 -46.16
C LEU A 43 -6.58 66.99 -46.04
N TYR A 44 -6.24 66.08 -46.95
CA TYR A 44 -4.92 65.45 -47.00
C TYR A 44 -3.80 66.45 -47.24
N VAL A 45 -3.96 67.33 -48.23
CA VAL A 45 -2.98 68.41 -48.55
C VAL A 45 -2.90 69.39 -47.38
N SER A 46 -4.03 69.77 -46.77
CA SER A 46 -4.07 70.71 -45.63
C SER A 46 -3.35 70.11 -44.44
N PHE A 47 -3.53 68.78 -44.17
CA PHE A 47 -2.83 68.06 -43.11
C PHE A 47 -1.32 68.01 -43.36
N LEU A 48 -0.87 67.68 -44.56
CA LEU A 48 0.55 67.68 -44.94
C LEU A 48 1.21 69.05 -44.81
N ASN A 49 0.51 70.08 -45.19
CA ASN A 49 1.02 71.45 -45.05
C ASN A 49 1.12 71.92 -43.61
N SER A 50 0.14 71.52 -42.76
CA SER A 50 0.18 71.75 -41.31
C SER A 50 1.29 70.93 -40.61
N TYR A 51 1.51 69.68 -41.04
CA TYR A 51 2.60 68.84 -40.55
C TYR A 51 3.96 69.42 -40.90
N ASN A 52 4.20 69.80 -42.13
CA ASN A 52 5.48 70.36 -42.61
C ASN A 52 5.82 71.72 -42.06
N ASN A 53 4.80 72.57 -41.76
CA ASN A 53 5.01 73.98 -41.37
C ASN A 53 4.93 74.24 -39.87
N ASN A 54 4.53 73.20 -39.04
CA ASN A 54 4.31 73.45 -37.65
C ASN A 54 4.94 72.32 -36.81
N ARG A 55 6.11 72.56 -36.20
CA ARG A 55 6.84 71.59 -35.34
C ARG A 55 5.98 71.08 -34.16
N THR A 56 5.02 71.85 -33.66
CA THR A 56 4.14 71.41 -32.57
C THR A 56 3.18 70.28 -32.99
N VAL A 57 2.66 70.35 -34.24
CA VAL A 57 1.80 69.29 -34.80
C VAL A 57 2.58 68.01 -35.00
N GLU A 58 3.82 68.06 -35.49
CA GLU A 58 4.72 66.98 -35.68
C GLU A 58 5.00 66.25 -34.33
N THR A 59 5.36 67.03 -33.31
CA THR A 59 5.64 66.45 -31.96
C THR A 59 4.41 65.86 -31.34
N ILE A 60 3.23 66.45 -31.43
CA ILE A 60 1.97 65.86 -30.90
C ILE A 60 1.67 64.52 -31.61
N LEU A 61 1.83 64.44 -32.89
CA LEU A 61 1.55 63.22 -33.65
C LEU A 61 2.50 62.09 -33.31
N ILE A 62 3.78 62.39 -33.11
CA ILE A 62 4.75 61.38 -32.61
C ILE A 62 4.36 60.89 -31.24
N PHE A 63 3.97 61.78 -30.34
CA PHE A 63 3.50 61.35 -28.98
C PHE A 63 2.25 60.50 -29.04
N VAL A 64 1.27 60.81 -29.88
CA VAL A 64 0.04 60.04 -30.05
C VAL A 64 0.36 58.64 -30.59
N ILE A 65 1.20 58.54 -31.63
CA ILE A 65 1.60 57.25 -32.21
C ILE A 65 2.34 56.43 -31.15
N PHE A 66 3.27 57.05 -30.41
CA PHE A 66 4.02 56.38 -29.35
C PHE A 66 3.12 55.90 -28.22
N PHE A 67 2.12 56.70 -27.83
CA PHE A 67 1.13 56.31 -26.83
C PHE A 67 0.28 55.12 -27.27
N ILE A 68 -0.21 55.12 -28.52
CA ILE A 68 -0.96 53.99 -29.10
C ILE A 68 -0.10 52.73 -29.14
N PHE A 69 1.19 52.87 -29.50
CA PHE A 69 2.14 51.76 -29.50
C PHE A 69 2.31 51.15 -28.10
N ILE A 70 2.52 51.98 -27.07
CA ILE A 70 2.64 51.50 -25.70
C ILE A 70 1.37 50.78 -25.22
N CYS A 71 0.19 51.39 -25.44
CA CYS A 71 -1.08 50.81 -25.05
C CYS A 71 -1.32 49.44 -25.73
N SER A 72 -1.04 49.32 -27.02
CA SER A 72 -1.20 48.08 -27.77
C SER A 72 -0.19 47.01 -27.31
N ALA A 73 1.06 47.39 -27.02
CA ALA A 73 2.07 46.50 -26.49
C ALA A 73 1.70 45.93 -25.09
N CYS A 74 1.26 46.82 -24.20
CA CYS A 74 0.76 46.43 -22.88
C CYS A 74 -0.44 45.46 -22.96
N PHE A 75 -1.42 45.79 -23.81
CA PHE A 75 -2.60 44.93 -23.99
C PHE A 75 -2.22 43.54 -24.51
N MET A 76 -1.36 43.44 -25.51
CA MET A 76 -0.90 42.19 -26.07
C MET A 76 -0.07 41.37 -25.03
N PHE A 77 0.76 42.03 -24.24
CA PHE A 77 1.54 41.43 -23.21
C PHE A 77 0.66 40.84 -22.11
N ILE A 78 -0.32 41.58 -21.59
CA ILE A 78 -1.28 41.15 -20.59
C ILE A 78 -2.04 39.89 -21.09
N LYS A 79 -2.52 39.92 -22.34
CA LYS A 79 -3.23 38.78 -22.94
C LYS A 79 -2.37 37.52 -22.99
N LYS A 80 -1.07 37.62 -23.27
CA LYS A 80 -0.15 36.49 -23.27
C LYS A 80 0.19 36.00 -21.83
N MET A 81 0.27 36.92 -20.87
CA MET A 81 0.53 36.60 -19.46
C MET A 81 -0.65 35.91 -18.81
N ASN A 82 -1.89 36.23 -19.19
CA ASN A 82 -3.09 35.59 -18.62
C ASN A 82 -3.06 34.06 -18.74
N ASN A 83 -2.50 33.51 -19.82
CA ASN A 83 -2.35 32.04 -19.98
C ASN A 83 -1.42 31.42 -18.92
N ILE A 84 -0.40 32.15 -18.49
CA ILE A 84 0.53 31.70 -17.44
C ILE A 84 -0.17 31.81 -16.09
N THR A 85 -0.81 32.94 -15.82
CA THR A 85 -1.52 33.19 -14.55
C THR A 85 -2.66 32.21 -14.34
N ASN A 86 -3.48 31.94 -15.35
CA ASN A 86 -4.58 30.97 -15.27
C ASN A 86 -4.07 29.56 -14.99
N TYR A 87 -2.93 29.18 -15.57
CA TYR A 87 -2.35 27.85 -15.29
C TYR A 87 -1.80 27.74 -13.87
N ILE A 88 -1.20 28.79 -13.31
CA ILE A 88 -0.78 28.86 -11.92
C ILE A 88 -2.00 28.77 -10.99
N GLU A 89 -3.10 29.45 -11.33
CA GLU A 89 -4.34 29.37 -10.56
C GLU A 89 -4.94 27.96 -10.58
N GLU A 90 -4.91 27.26 -11.72
CA GLU A 90 -5.33 25.87 -11.85
C GLU A 90 -4.49 24.94 -10.96
N ILE A 91 -3.17 25.11 -10.96
CA ILE A 91 -2.25 24.37 -10.07
C ILE A 91 -2.59 24.65 -8.59
N SER A 92 -2.77 25.92 -8.23
CA SER A 92 -3.09 26.33 -6.86
C SER A 92 -4.44 25.79 -6.39
N LYS A 93 -5.48 25.82 -7.21
CA LYS A 93 -6.80 25.24 -6.90
C LYS A 93 -6.70 23.73 -6.69
N THR A 94 -5.98 23.03 -7.56
CA THR A 94 -5.80 21.58 -7.42
C THR A 94 -5.02 21.23 -6.15
N LEU A 95 -3.97 21.99 -5.84
CA LEU A 95 -3.21 21.81 -4.60
C LEU A 95 -4.10 21.99 -3.37
N ASN A 96 -4.99 22.95 -3.38
CA ASN A 96 -5.94 23.17 -2.29
C ASN A 96 -6.94 22.01 -2.17
N LEU A 97 -7.42 21.45 -3.29
CA LEU A 97 -8.27 20.26 -3.28
C LEU A 97 -7.54 19.04 -2.68
N VAL A 98 -6.28 18.84 -3.03
CA VAL A 98 -5.43 17.79 -2.44
C VAL A 98 -5.26 18.03 -0.94
N ALA A 99 -5.00 19.26 -0.51
CA ALA A 99 -4.85 19.62 0.91
C ALA A 99 -6.14 19.40 1.73
N THR A 100 -7.33 19.54 1.10
CA THR A 100 -8.63 19.27 1.73
C THR A 100 -9.08 17.81 1.65
N GLY A 101 -8.22 16.92 1.12
CA GLY A 101 -8.48 15.47 1.12
C GLY A 101 -9.07 14.91 -0.19
N THR A 102 -9.27 15.74 -1.21
CA THR A 102 -9.72 15.28 -2.53
C THR A 102 -8.48 14.89 -3.35
N MET A 103 -8.14 13.58 -3.33
CA MET A 103 -6.88 13.09 -3.93
C MET A 103 -7.01 12.62 -5.38
N ASP A 104 -8.24 12.46 -5.88
CA ASP A 104 -8.51 11.95 -7.24
C ASP A 104 -8.62 13.11 -8.24
N VAL A 105 -7.61 13.98 -8.21
CA VAL A 105 -7.50 15.15 -9.07
C VAL A 105 -6.16 15.15 -9.80
N THR A 106 -6.17 15.57 -11.07
CA THR A 106 -4.96 15.64 -11.88
C THR A 106 -4.89 16.97 -12.60
N ILE A 107 -3.70 17.58 -12.61
CA ILE A 107 -3.41 18.79 -13.37
C ILE A 107 -2.97 18.37 -14.78
N PRO A 108 -3.60 18.85 -15.84
CA PRO A 108 -3.17 18.56 -17.21
C PRO A 108 -1.81 19.22 -17.51
N ILE A 109 -0.83 18.43 -17.94
CA ILE A 109 0.53 18.92 -18.26
C ILE A 109 0.50 19.53 -19.65
N ARG A 110 0.20 20.83 -19.75
CA ARG A 110 0.09 21.57 -21.03
C ARG A 110 1.40 22.24 -21.45
N ARG A 111 2.41 22.26 -20.56
CA ARG A 111 3.65 23.02 -20.74
C ARG A 111 4.87 22.12 -20.56
N LYS A 112 5.97 22.50 -21.22
CA LYS A 112 7.27 21.79 -21.11
C LYS A 112 8.33 22.66 -20.40
N ASP A 113 7.89 23.55 -19.53
CA ASP A 113 8.72 24.44 -18.71
C ASP A 113 8.60 24.06 -17.22
N GLU A 114 9.10 24.92 -16.33
CA GLU A 114 9.09 24.72 -14.88
C GLU A 114 7.67 24.57 -14.32
N LEU A 115 6.65 25.22 -14.94
CA LEU A 115 5.26 25.04 -14.53
C LEU A 115 4.73 23.66 -14.91
N GLY A 116 5.13 23.13 -16.07
CA GLY A 116 4.78 21.76 -16.44
C GLY A 116 5.44 20.73 -15.52
N THR A 117 6.66 20.98 -15.10
CA THR A 117 7.37 20.14 -14.10
C THR A 117 6.66 20.22 -12.76
N LEU A 118 6.32 21.41 -12.29
CA LEU A 118 5.57 21.63 -11.05
C LEU A 118 4.22 20.89 -11.06
N ALA A 119 3.47 20.97 -12.16
CA ALA A 119 2.21 20.23 -12.31
C ALA A 119 2.41 18.71 -12.22
N SER A 120 3.47 18.20 -12.85
CA SER A 120 3.85 16.78 -12.76
C SER A 120 4.19 16.36 -11.34
N ASP A 121 4.94 17.16 -10.61
CA ASP A 121 5.38 16.86 -9.25
C ASP A 121 4.19 16.91 -8.26
N VAL A 122 3.26 17.86 -8.45
CA VAL A 122 2.00 17.91 -7.69
C VAL A 122 1.14 16.67 -7.96
N ASN A 123 1.03 16.24 -9.22
CA ASN A 123 0.31 15.01 -9.56
C ASN A 123 0.93 13.77 -8.90
N LYS A 124 2.26 13.64 -8.92
CA LYS A 124 2.97 12.54 -8.22
C LYS A 124 2.73 12.57 -6.71
N MET A 125 2.78 13.77 -6.11
CA MET A 125 2.51 13.94 -4.69
C MET A 125 1.08 13.52 -4.34
N ALA A 126 0.07 13.96 -5.11
CA ALA A 126 -1.33 13.58 -4.92
C ALA A 126 -1.54 12.06 -5.04
N TYR A 127 -0.92 11.44 -6.05
CA TYR A 127 -0.94 9.99 -6.22
C TYR A 127 -0.34 9.24 -5.01
N ASN A 128 0.85 9.65 -4.57
CA ASN A 128 1.52 9.02 -3.43
C ASN A 128 0.71 9.17 -2.14
N LEU A 129 0.14 10.35 -1.89
CA LEU A 129 -0.73 10.59 -0.74
C LEU A 129 -2.00 9.70 -0.79
N ASN A 130 -2.62 9.58 -1.97
CA ASN A 130 -3.78 8.69 -2.14
C ASN A 130 -3.44 7.23 -1.81
N GLU A 131 -2.30 6.74 -2.29
CA GLU A 131 -1.84 5.38 -1.99
C GLU A 131 -1.53 5.17 -0.50
N LEU A 132 -0.93 6.16 0.16
CA LEU A 132 -0.69 6.12 1.61
C LEU A 132 -2.01 6.08 2.39
N MET A 133 -2.97 6.94 2.05
CA MET A 133 -4.29 6.96 2.70
C MET A 133 -5.07 5.65 2.47
N LYS A 134 -5.00 5.06 1.28
CA LYS A 134 -5.61 3.74 1.01
C LYS A 134 -4.99 2.66 1.89
N LYS A 135 -3.67 2.67 2.04
CA LYS A 135 -2.96 1.75 2.93
C LYS A 135 -3.38 1.94 4.39
N GLU A 136 -3.44 3.18 4.87
CA GLU A 136 -3.85 3.52 6.22
C GLU A 136 -5.28 3.05 6.51
N ARG A 137 -6.25 3.37 5.63
CA ARG A 137 -7.63 2.88 5.76
C ARG A 137 -7.72 1.36 5.79
N LYS A 138 -6.93 0.68 4.95
CA LYS A 138 -6.85 -0.78 4.96
C LYS A 138 -6.33 -1.31 6.29
N TRP A 139 -5.31 -0.66 6.85
CA TRP A 139 -4.76 -0.98 8.17
C TRP A 139 -5.79 -0.77 9.28
N GLU A 140 -6.49 0.36 9.27
CA GLU A 140 -7.52 0.68 10.26
C GLU A 140 -8.68 -0.32 10.21
N ASN A 141 -9.17 -0.66 9.02
CA ASN A 141 -10.19 -1.67 8.84
C ASN A 141 -9.73 -3.05 9.32
N GLN A 142 -8.48 -3.42 9.04
CA GLN A 142 -7.91 -4.67 9.54
C GLN A 142 -7.81 -4.69 11.06
N LYS A 143 -7.39 -3.57 11.69
CA LYS A 143 -7.34 -3.42 13.15
C LYS A 143 -8.74 -3.52 13.78
N ASN A 144 -9.74 -2.87 13.21
CA ASN A 144 -11.12 -2.91 13.71
C ASN A 144 -11.73 -4.31 13.59
N ASN A 145 -11.51 -4.99 12.45
CA ASN A 145 -11.94 -6.38 12.26
C ASN A 145 -11.23 -7.32 13.25
N LEU A 146 -9.94 -7.07 13.54
CA LEU A 146 -9.18 -7.77 14.55
C LEU A 146 -9.86 -7.69 15.92
N ILE A 147 -10.17 -6.48 16.39
CA ILE A 147 -10.78 -6.25 17.70
C ILE A 147 -12.17 -6.92 17.77
N THR A 148 -12.97 -6.81 16.71
CA THR A 148 -14.31 -7.38 16.66
C THR A 148 -14.28 -8.91 16.72
N ASN A 149 -13.46 -9.55 15.88
CA ASN A 149 -13.35 -11.01 15.83
C ASN A 149 -12.79 -11.57 17.13
N LEU A 150 -11.76 -10.92 17.69
CA LEU A 150 -11.20 -11.30 18.98
C LEU A 150 -12.23 -11.21 20.11
N SER A 151 -13.01 -10.15 20.15
CA SER A 151 -14.05 -9.97 21.17
C SER A 151 -15.07 -11.10 21.10
N HIS A 152 -15.44 -11.54 19.90
CA HIS A 152 -16.34 -12.68 19.71
C HIS A 152 -15.69 -13.99 20.14
N ASP A 153 -14.45 -14.27 19.69
CA ASP A 153 -13.75 -15.54 19.94
C ASP A 153 -13.33 -15.71 21.42
N LEU A 154 -13.16 -14.61 22.15
CA LEU A 154 -12.94 -14.63 23.60
C LEU A 154 -14.25 -14.72 24.39
N ARG A 155 -15.32 -14.09 23.94
CA ARG A 155 -16.62 -14.11 24.63
C ARG A 155 -17.23 -15.50 24.66
N THR A 156 -17.19 -16.23 23.54
CA THR A 156 -17.82 -17.55 23.41
C THR A 156 -17.31 -18.56 24.43
N PRO A 157 -16.00 -18.85 24.56
CA PRO A 157 -15.49 -19.76 25.57
C PRO A 157 -15.73 -19.24 27.00
N LEU A 158 -15.63 -17.92 27.23
CA LEU A 158 -15.88 -17.32 28.53
C LEU A 158 -17.33 -17.54 28.99
N THR A 159 -18.30 -17.28 28.10
CA THR A 159 -19.73 -17.53 28.41
C THR A 159 -19.99 -19.01 28.67
N SER A 160 -19.33 -19.91 27.92
CA SER A 160 -19.43 -21.34 28.13
C SER A 160 -18.88 -21.78 29.53
N ILE A 161 -17.69 -21.25 29.90
CA ILE A 161 -17.09 -21.47 31.22
C ILE A 161 -18.05 -21.02 32.34
N LEU A 162 -18.57 -19.79 32.23
CA LEU A 162 -19.51 -19.25 33.23
C LEU A 162 -20.76 -20.13 33.34
N GLY A 163 -21.35 -20.53 32.20
CA GLY A 163 -22.54 -21.37 32.18
C GLY A 163 -22.29 -22.74 32.82
N PHE A 164 -21.14 -23.41 32.60
CA PHE A 164 -20.83 -24.67 33.25
C PHE A 164 -20.53 -24.47 34.75
N LEU A 165 -19.91 -23.36 35.17
CA LEU A 165 -19.71 -23.04 36.57
C LEU A 165 -21.04 -22.81 37.30
N GLU A 166 -22.01 -22.13 36.67
CA GLU A 166 -23.36 -21.96 37.20
C GLU A 166 -24.11 -23.29 37.34
N LEU A 167 -23.90 -24.24 36.40
CA LEU A 167 -24.47 -25.56 36.50
C LEU A 167 -23.84 -26.40 37.66
N ILE A 168 -22.53 -26.25 37.86
CA ILE A 168 -21.81 -26.83 38.98
C ILE A 168 -22.36 -26.29 40.33
N GLU A 169 -22.61 -24.98 40.42
CA GLU A 169 -23.14 -24.36 41.63
C GLU A 169 -24.56 -24.85 41.96
N LYS A 170 -25.38 -25.13 40.93
CA LYS A 170 -26.78 -25.51 41.09
C LYS A 170 -26.98 -27.02 41.35
N ASP A 171 -26.12 -27.88 40.85
CA ASP A 171 -26.27 -29.35 40.91
C ASP A 171 -25.06 -29.98 41.65
N THR A 172 -25.09 -29.91 42.99
CA THR A 172 -24.01 -30.42 43.84
C THR A 172 -24.18 -31.92 44.19
N ASN A 173 -25.24 -32.57 43.72
CA ASN A 173 -25.57 -33.95 44.18
C ASN A 173 -25.13 -35.08 43.24
N ASN A 174 -24.46 -34.77 42.12
CA ASN A 174 -24.01 -35.79 41.15
C ASN A 174 -22.56 -35.59 40.77
N ASP A 175 -21.67 -36.36 41.40
CA ASP A 175 -20.22 -36.29 41.22
C ASP A 175 -19.77 -36.51 39.76
N GLU A 176 -20.47 -37.31 38.97
CA GLU A 176 -20.13 -37.60 37.58
C GLU A 176 -20.42 -36.41 36.67
N LYS A 177 -21.57 -35.76 36.86
CA LYS A 177 -21.90 -34.52 36.16
C LYS A 177 -20.99 -33.37 36.56
N LEU A 178 -20.67 -33.29 37.86
CA LEU A 178 -19.75 -32.28 38.38
C LEU A 178 -18.39 -32.38 37.69
N ASN A 179 -17.81 -33.59 37.67
CA ASN A 179 -16.54 -33.85 36.99
C ASN A 179 -16.61 -33.55 35.50
N HIS A 180 -17.72 -33.87 34.83
CA HIS A 180 -17.91 -33.59 33.43
C HIS A 180 -17.92 -32.07 33.14
N TYR A 181 -18.68 -31.27 33.92
CA TYR A 181 -18.75 -29.83 33.78
C TYR A 181 -17.42 -29.14 34.14
N CYS A 182 -16.70 -29.64 35.16
CA CYS A 182 -15.36 -29.18 35.50
C CYS A 182 -14.38 -29.39 34.35
N ASN A 183 -14.38 -30.59 33.74
CA ASN A 183 -13.49 -30.90 32.63
C ASN A 183 -13.76 -30.03 31.40
N ILE A 184 -15.03 -29.82 31.05
CA ILE A 184 -15.38 -28.92 29.95
C ILE A 184 -14.93 -27.49 30.26
N SER A 185 -15.19 -26.99 31.47
CA SER A 185 -14.77 -25.65 31.87
C SER A 185 -13.27 -25.47 31.80
N LEU A 186 -12.50 -26.46 32.24
CA LEU A 186 -11.05 -26.48 32.19
C LEU A 186 -10.53 -26.48 30.73
N GLU A 187 -11.15 -27.31 29.87
CA GLU A 187 -10.81 -27.34 28.45
C GLU A 187 -11.05 -25.96 27.77
N LYS A 188 -12.22 -25.36 28.02
CA LYS A 188 -12.55 -24.03 27.48
C LYS A 188 -11.62 -22.93 28.01
N ALA A 189 -11.23 -23.02 29.31
CA ALA A 189 -10.26 -22.10 29.91
C ALA A 189 -8.88 -22.20 29.26
N LYS A 190 -8.40 -23.45 29.01
CA LYS A 190 -7.13 -23.70 28.30
C LYS A 190 -7.17 -23.14 26.88
N ASN A 191 -8.27 -23.35 26.15
CA ASN A 191 -8.44 -22.82 24.79
C ASN A 191 -8.47 -21.29 24.77
N LEU A 192 -9.13 -20.65 25.74
CA LEU A 192 -9.15 -19.21 25.91
C LEU A 192 -7.74 -18.66 26.18
N LYS A 193 -7.00 -19.30 27.10
CA LYS A 193 -5.61 -18.94 27.38
C LYS A 193 -4.75 -19.02 26.11
N ASN A 194 -4.83 -20.11 25.36
CA ASN A 194 -4.07 -20.28 24.11
C ASN A 194 -4.41 -19.20 23.08
N SER A 195 -5.68 -18.79 22.99
CA SER A 195 -6.11 -17.72 22.09
C SER A 195 -5.52 -16.36 22.48
N ILE A 196 -5.46 -16.09 23.79
CA ILE A 196 -4.85 -14.86 24.33
C ILE A 196 -3.33 -14.88 24.08
N ASP A 197 -2.66 -16.01 24.33
CA ASP A 197 -1.21 -16.15 24.12
C ASP A 197 -0.85 -15.92 22.64
N GLN A 198 -1.64 -16.49 21.69
CA GLN A 198 -1.46 -16.26 20.27
C GLN A 198 -1.67 -14.79 19.88
N LEU A 199 -2.61 -14.08 20.51
CA LEU A 199 -2.83 -12.66 20.28
C LEU A 199 -1.62 -11.82 20.74
N PHE A 200 -1.11 -12.07 21.95
CA PHE A 200 0.07 -11.39 22.46
C PHE A 200 1.28 -11.62 21.55
N GLU A 201 1.47 -12.84 21.13
CA GLU A 201 2.55 -13.20 20.21
C GLU A 201 2.42 -12.49 18.87
N PHE A 202 1.21 -12.50 18.30
CA PHE A 202 0.91 -11.77 17.06
C PHE A 202 1.18 -10.27 17.18
N THR A 203 0.78 -9.63 18.29
CA THR A 203 1.04 -8.21 18.52
C THR A 203 2.53 -7.91 18.67
N LYS A 204 3.28 -8.79 19.35
CA LYS A 204 4.74 -8.69 19.52
C LYS A 204 5.48 -8.79 18.18
N ILE A 205 5.11 -9.75 17.33
CA ILE A 205 5.77 -10.00 16.04
C ILE A 205 5.46 -8.87 15.03
N ASN A 206 4.29 -8.24 15.11
CA ASN A 206 3.91 -7.12 14.25
C ASN A 206 4.40 -5.75 14.75
N ASN A 207 5.15 -5.68 15.85
CA ASN A 207 5.74 -4.43 16.30
C ASN A 207 6.83 -3.98 15.30
N VAL A 208 6.75 -2.73 14.84
CA VAL A 208 7.70 -2.12 13.87
C VAL A 208 9.14 -2.15 14.38
N ASP A 209 9.33 -2.13 15.71
CA ASP A 209 10.66 -2.10 16.35
C ASP A 209 11.23 -3.49 16.67
N LEU A 210 10.59 -4.57 16.21
CA LEU A 210 11.06 -5.93 16.48
C LEU A 210 12.42 -6.18 15.81
N LYS A 211 13.45 -6.33 16.63
CA LYS A 211 14.79 -6.74 16.19
C LYS A 211 14.91 -8.26 16.31
N LEU A 212 15.30 -8.91 15.21
CA LEU A 212 15.58 -10.35 15.22
C LEU A 212 16.86 -10.64 16.01
N ASN A 213 16.80 -11.59 16.94
CA ASN A 213 17.97 -12.14 17.62
C ASN A 213 18.57 -13.28 16.79
N LYS A 214 19.26 -12.90 15.71
CA LYS A 214 19.82 -13.88 14.77
C LYS A 214 21.04 -14.59 15.36
N THR A 215 21.05 -15.92 15.24
CA THR A 215 22.17 -16.78 15.58
C THR A 215 22.32 -17.86 14.49
N GLU A 216 23.51 -18.44 14.39
CA GLU A 216 23.76 -19.56 13.51
C GLU A 216 23.14 -20.82 14.11
N ILE A 217 22.14 -21.41 13.45
CA ILE A 217 21.40 -22.58 13.92
C ILE A 217 21.35 -23.68 12.85
N SER A 218 21.32 -24.93 13.29
CA SER A 218 20.97 -26.06 12.43
C SER A 218 19.47 -26.11 12.24
N ILE A 219 19.00 -25.97 11.00
CA ILE A 219 17.57 -25.99 10.68
C ILE A 219 16.97 -27.38 10.96
N GLU A 220 17.75 -28.43 10.72
CA GLU A 220 17.36 -29.83 11.01
C GLU A 220 17.14 -30.03 12.51
N ALA A 221 18.11 -29.64 13.36
CA ALA A 221 17.99 -29.78 14.81
C ALA A 221 16.81 -28.96 15.38
N LEU A 222 16.56 -27.76 14.85
CA LEU A 222 15.41 -26.94 15.26
C LEU A 222 14.08 -27.64 14.94
N ILE A 223 13.95 -28.19 13.73
CA ILE A 223 12.74 -28.91 13.31
C ILE A 223 12.54 -30.17 14.12
N GLU A 224 13.60 -30.93 14.36
CA GLU A 224 13.55 -32.11 15.24
C GLU A 224 13.06 -31.74 16.65
N GLN A 225 13.66 -30.71 17.26
CA GLN A 225 13.28 -30.27 18.60
C GLN A 225 11.79 -29.85 18.66
N VAL A 226 11.34 -29.06 17.67
CA VAL A 226 9.93 -28.64 17.57
C VAL A 226 9.02 -29.86 17.43
N THR A 227 9.32 -30.77 16.52
CA THR A 227 8.43 -31.89 16.20
C THR A 227 8.36 -32.89 17.35
N MET A 228 9.48 -33.14 18.06
CA MET A 228 9.53 -33.98 19.25
C MET A 228 8.63 -33.46 20.37
N GLY A 229 8.46 -32.13 20.50
CA GLY A 229 7.54 -31.56 21.49
C GLY A 229 6.07 -31.91 21.25
N PHE A 230 5.72 -32.39 20.05
CA PHE A 230 4.35 -32.77 19.68
C PHE A 230 4.11 -34.28 19.61
N ILE A 231 5.06 -35.13 20.04
CA ILE A 231 4.89 -36.61 20.03
C ILE A 231 3.56 -37.04 20.67
N PRO A 232 3.17 -36.59 21.88
CA PRO A 232 1.89 -37.00 22.47
C PRO A 232 0.69 -36.58 21.57
N ALA A 233 0.73 -35.40 20.94
CA ALA A 233 -0.35 -34.95 20.08
C ALA A 233 -0.42 -35.74 18.75
N PHE A 234 0.71 -36.25 18.26
CA PHE A 234 0.74 -37.17 17.12
C PHE A 234 0.14 -38.52 17.48
N GLU A 235 0.52 -39.08 18.63
CA GLU A 235 -0.01 -40.36 19.15
C GLU A 235 -1.52 -40.28 19.38
N ASP A 236 -2.03 -39.22 20.04
CA ASP A 236 -3.46 -39.00 20.29
C ASP A 236 -4.30 -38.93 19.01
N ASN A 237 -3.70 -38.48 17.89
CA ASN A 237 -4.34 -38.38 16.59
C ASN A 237 -3.99 -39.53 15.64
N ASN A 238 -3.31 -40.58 16.10
CA ASN A 238 -2.83 -41.71 15.30
C ASN A 238 -2.01 -41.26 14.07
N MET A 239 -1.15 -40.27 14.24
CA MET A 239 -0.26 -39.72 13.23
C MET A 239 1.20 -40.00 13.53
N GLU A 240 2.03 -40.06 12.49
CA GLU A 240 3.47 -40.17 12.58
C GLU A 240 4.12 -39.01 11.77
N PHE A 241 5.31 -38.60 12.20
CA PHE A 241 6.12 -37.65 11.43
C PHE A 241 7.40 -38.32 10.90
N ARG A 242 7.87 -37.87 9.75
CA ARG A 242 9.09 -38.37 9.09
C ARG A 242 9.93 -37.20 8.62
N ILE A 243 11.16 -37.06 9.12
CA ILE A 243 12.07 -35.98 8.74
C ILE A 243 13.10 -36.56 7.75
N LYS A 244 13.23 -35.94 6.58
CA LYS A 244 14.19 -36.30 5.53
C LYS A 244 15.05 -35.10 5.22
N SER A 245 16.33 -35.12 5.61
CA SER A 245 17.30 -34.09 5.27
C SER A 245 18.19 -34.56 4.13
N LYS A 246 18.15 -33.84 3.00
CA LYS A 246 19.04 -34.07 1.86
C LYS A 246 20.43 -33.46 2.07
N ASN A 247 20.51 -32.43 2.94
CA ASN A 247 21.74 -31.70 3.23
C ASN A 247 21.96 -31.67 4.74
N LYS A 248 22.56 -32.73 5.29
CA LYS A 248 22.84 -32.84 6.73
C LYS A 248 23.68 -31.66 7.21
N GLY A 249 23.31 -31.14 8.40
CA GLY A 249 24.03 -30.04 9.04
C GLY A 249 23.86 -28.68 8.37
N LEU A 250 22.79 -28.48 7.59
CA LEU A 250 22.48 -27.20 6.98
C LEU A 250 22.25 -26.15 8.07
N LYS A 251 23.12 -25.16 8.12
CA LYS A 251 23.05 -24.02 9.05
C LYS A 251 22.48 -22.79 8.36
N ILE A 252 21.73 -21.99 9.10
CA ILE A 252 21.18 -20.71 8.68
C ILE A 252 21.39 -19.67 9.78
N ASN A 253 21.47 -18.39 9.39
CA ASN A 253 21.51 -17.29 10.37
C ASN A 253 20.09 -16.76 10.59
N ALA A 254 19.46 -17.10 11.74
CA ALA A 254 18.04 -16.83 11.98
C ALA A 254 17.74 -16.65 13.48
N ASP A 255 16.55 -16.16 13.79
CA ASP A 255 16.02 -16.14 15.15
C ASP A 255 15.37 -17.49 15.47
N PRO A 256 15.99 -18.32 16.34
CA PRO A 256 15.52 -19.67 16.59
C PRO A 256 14.14 -19.72 17.26
N ILE A 257 13.83 -18.74 18.11
CA ILE A 257 12.56 -18.69 18.85
C ILE A 257 11.41 -18.42 17.88
N LEU A 258 11.57 -17.43 17.01
CA LEU A 258 10.54 -17.08 16.04
C LEU A 258 10.36 -18.17 14.99
N LEU A 259 11.45 -18.79 14.49
CA LEU A 259 11.32 -19.90 13.54
C LEU A 259 10.69 -21.14 14.19
N ALA A 260 11.05 -21.49 15.44
CA ALA A 260 10.39 -22.56 16.16
C ALA A 260 8.87 -22.34 16.20
N ARG A 261 8.43 -21.12 16.53
CA ARG A 261 7.00 -20.76 16.55
C ARG A 261 6.33 -20.89 15.18
N ALA A 262 7.01 -20.49 14.11
CA ALA A 262 6.47 -20.69 12.76
C ALA A 262 6.28 -22.18 12.45
N PHE A 263 7.26 -23.03 12.77
CA PHE A 263 7.19 -24.46 12.54
C PHE A 263 6.14 -25.13 13.43
N GLU A 264 6.05 -24.77 14.72
CA GLU A 264 4.99 -25.21 15.64
C GLU A 264 3.59 -24.98 15.06
N ASN A 265 3.34 -23.78 14.53
CA ASN A 265 2.04 -23.45 13.93
C ASN A 265 1.71 -24.32 12.71
N ILE A 266 2.70 -24.69 11.89
CA ILE A 266 2.48 -25.60 10.76
C ILE A 266 2.23 -27.02 11.25
N VAL A 267 3.00 -27.51 12.23
CA VAL A 267 2.82 -28.84 12.84
C VAL A 267 1.43 -28.96 13.46
N ILE A 268 1.01 -27.96 14.26
CA ILE A 268 -0.32 -27.93 14.87
C ILE A 268 -1.42 -27.97 13.79
N ASN A 269 -1.27 -27.19 12.71
CA ASN A 269 -2.21 -27.22 11.61
C ASN A 269 -2.27 -28.60 10.94
N SER A 270 -1.13 -29.23 10.72
CA SER A 270 -1.07 -30.57 10.12
C SER A 270 -1.76 -31.61 10.99
N ILE A 271 -1.50 -31.64 12.30
CA ILE A 271 -2.17 -32.55 13.25
C ILE A 271 -3.68 -32.26 13.24
N LYS A 272 -4.08 -31.00 13.25
CA LYS A 272 -5.47 -30.60 13.37
C LYS A 272 -6.31 -30.90 12.12
N TYR A 273 -5.75 -30.71 10.92
CA TYR A 273 -6.52 -30.76 9.67
C TYR A 273 -6.16 -31.92 8.75
N ALA A 274 -5.07 -32.63 9.01
CA ALA A 274 -4.60 -33.70 8.15
C ALA A 274 -4.40 -35.05 8.90
N SER A 275 -5.05 -35.23 10.06
CA SER A 275 -4.97 -36.46 10.83
C SER A 275 -5.43 -37.72 10.08
N GLU A 276 -6.36 -37.58 9.12
CA GLU A 276 -6.81 -38.70 8.26
C GLU A 276 -5.69 -39.25 7.38
N GLY A 277 -4.72 -38.42 7.00
CA GLY A 277 -3.57 -38.80 6.18
C GLY A 277 -2.45 -39.54 6.94
N LYS A 278 -2.54 -39.65 8.27
CA LYS A 278 -1.64 -40.39 9.19
C LYS A 278 -0.19 -39.95 9.20
N TYR A 279 0.29 -39.22 8.23
CA TYR A 279 1.71 -38.84 8.11
C TYR A 279 1.90 -37.35 7.95
N LEU A 280 3.00 -36.83 8.55
CA LEU A 280 3.58 -35.53 8.24
C LEU A 280 5.01 -35.74 7.77
N ASP A 281 5.28 -35.53 6.49
CA ASP A 281 6.64 -35.58 5.93
C ASP A 281 7.27 -34.20 5.97
N ILE A 282 8.46 -34.08 6.57
CA ILE A 282 9.23 -32.84 6.64
C ILE A 282 10.52 -33.05 5.83
N ILE A 283 10.68 -32.31 4.74
CA ILE A 283 11.80 -32.43 3.81
C ILE A 283 12.65 -31.17 3.88
N ILE A 284 13.93 -31.35 4.18
CA ILE A 284 14.91 -30.26 4.28
C ILE A 284 15.89 -30.41 3.12
N GLU A 285 16.02 -29.33 2.32
CA GLU A 285 16.94 -29.30 1.19
C GLU A 285 17.57 -27.91 1.04
N LYS A 286 18.70 -27.84 0.35
CA LYS A 286 19.36 -26.59 -0.02
C LYS A 286 19.18 -26.36 -1.51
N GLU A 287 18.73 -25.15 -1.88
CA GLU A 287 18.65 -24.72 -3.28
C GLU A 287 19.36 -23.35 -3.39
N ASN A 288 20.50 -23.33 -4.05
CA ASN A 288 21.39 -22.17 -4.11
C ASN A 288 21.77 -21.68 -2.69
N ASP A 289 21.50 -20.39 -2.40
CA ASP A 289 21.75 -19.75 -1.09
C ASP A 289 20.53 -19.74 -0.17
N LYS A 290 19.54 -20.63 -0.41
CA LYS A 290 18.33 -20.74 0.42
C LYS A 290 18.21 -22.14 1.01
N ALA A 291 17.83 -22.20 2.27
CA ALA A 291 17.33 -23.41 2.91
C ALA A 291 15.84 -23.55 2.55
N ILE A 292 15.46 -24.74 2.14
CA ILE A 292 14.06 -25.07 1.82
C ILE A 292 13.57 -26.11 2.80
N VAL A 293 12.44 -25.80 3.43
CA VAL A 293 11.70 -26.73 4.29
C VAL A 293 10.32 -26.94 3.70
N LYS A 294 9.97 -28.20 3.48
CA LYS A 294 8.66 -28.61 3.00
C LYS A 294 7.95 -29.41 4.08
N PHE A 295 6.78 -28.99 4.48
CA PHE A 295 5.88 -29.77 5.33
C PHE A 295 4.79 -30.31 4.41
N VAL A 296 4.73 -31.63 4.29
CA VAL A 296 3.80 -32.34 3.41
C VAL A 296 2.86 -33.17 4.28
N ASN A 297 1.59 -32.90 4.17
CA ASN A 297 0.53 -33.66 4.82
C ASN A 297 -0.48 -34.21 3.79
N TYR A 298 -1.22 -35.25 4.17
CA TYR A 298 -2.07 -36.05 3.29
C TYR A 298 -3.54 -35.95 3.72
N GLY A 299 -4.03 -34.72 3.90
CA GLY A 299 -5.42 -34.42 4.26
C GLY A 299 -6.29 -34.05 3.08
N GLU A 300 -7.46 -33.48 3.36
CA GLU A 300 -8.38 -32.99 2.32
C GLU A 300 -7.73 -31.89 1.48
N GLU A 301 -8.09 -31.85 0.18
CA GLU A 301 -7.66 -30.81 -0.75
C GLU A 301 -8.16 -29.42 -0.32
N ILE A 302 -7.26 -28.46 -0.26
CA ILE A 302 -7.60 -27.05 0.00
C ILE A 302 -7.93 -26.36 -1.31
N LYS A 303 -9.10 -25.73 -1.38
CA LYS A 303 -9.52 -25.01 -2.56
C LYS A 303 -8.61 -23.81 -2.86
N GLN A 304 -8.43 -23.48 -4.12
CA GLN A 304 -7.58 -22.36 -4.54
C GLN A 304 -7.94 -21.03 -3.87
N LYS A 305 -9.25 -20.74 -3.72
CA LYS A 305 -9.72 -19.55 -3.01
C LYS A 305 -9.24 -19.52 -1.54
N ASP A 306 -9.18 -20.68 -0.90
CA ASP A 306 -8.76 -20.79 0.51
C ASP A 306 -7.24 -20.68 0.62
N ILE A 307 -6.47 -21.23 -0.35
CA ILE A 307 -5.01 -21.08 -0.43
C ILE A 307 -4.61 -19.60 -0.53
N GLU A 308 -5.30 -18.81 -1.36
CA GLU A 308 -5.04 -17.38 -1.54
C GLU A 308 -5.29 -16.56 -0.26
N ASN A 309 -6.19 -17.03 0.61
CA ASN A 309 -6.63 -16.31 1.78
C ASN A 309 -6.13 -16.89 3.11
N MET A 310 -5.62 -18.14 3.15
CA MET A 310 -5.27 -18.83 4.39
C MET A 310 -4.20 -18.16 5.26
N PHE A 311 -3.38 -17.30 4.67
CA PHE A 311 -2.40 -16.47 5.37
C PHE A 311 -2.97 -15.14 5.85
N ASN A 312 -4.22 -14.80 5.46
CA ASN A 312 -4.87 -13.61 5.98
C ASN A 312 -5.25 -13.82 7.44
N ARG A 313 -5.16 -12.76 8.22
CA ARG A 313 -5.49 -12.76 9.66
C ARG A 313 -6.94 -13.17 9.85
N PHE A 314 -7.19 -14.09 10.83
CA PHE A 314 -8.52 -14.59 11.18
C PHE A 314 -9.25 -15.34 10.06
N TYR A 315 -8.57 -15.64 8.97
CA TYR A 315 -9.16 -16.43 7.92
C TYR A 315 -9.33 -17.88 8.36
N ARG A 316 -10.52 -18.44 8.13
CA ARG A 316 -10.87 -19.83 8.41
C ARG A 316 -11.70 -20.36 7.27
N VAL A 317 -11.45 -21.59 6.88
CA VAL A 317 -12.26 -22.29 5.86
C VAL A 317 -13.63 -22.63 6.46
N GLU A 318 -14.72 -22.19 5.82
CA GLU A 318 -16.10 -22.32 6.34
C GLU A 318 -16.50 -23.73 6.77
N LYS A 319 -15.99 -24.76 6.07
CA LYS A 319 -16.27 -26.18 6.41
C LYS A 319 -15.66 -26.62 7.74
N SER A 320 -14.59 -25.97 8.19
CA SER A 320 -13.91 -26.30 9.45
C SER A 320 -14.49 -25.57 10.66
N CYS A 321 -15.38 -24.60 10.47
CA CYS A 321 -15.98 -23.81 11.55
C CYS A 321 -16.79 -24.62 12.54
N ASN A 322 -17.33 -25.80 12.15
CA ASN A 322 -18.23 -26.57 13.01
C ASN A 322 -17.55 -27.63 13.88
N LYS A 323 -16.25 -27.91 13.73
CA LYS A 323 -15.60 -29.02 14.45
C LYS A 323 -14.26 -28.75 15.12
N LYS A 324 -13.52 -27.68 14.74
CA LYS A 324 -12.15 -27.48 15.27
C LYS A 324 -11.92 -26.02 15.64
N GLU A 325 -11.80 -25.74 16.93
CA GLU A 325 -11.52 -24.41 17.48
C GLU A 325 -10.16 -23.88 17.01
N GLY A 326 -10.05 -22.57 16.69
CA GLY A 326 -8.80 -21.93 16.31
C GLY A 326 -8.99 -20.48 15.94
N THR A 327 -8.04 -19.61 16.29
CA THR A 327 -8.10 -18.16 16.13
C THR A 327 -7.91 -17.66 14.68
N GLY A 328 -7.41 -18.52 13.76
CA GLY A 328 -7.02 -18.09 12.41
C GLY A 328 -5.78 -17.20 12.37
N LEU A 329 -4.99 -17.15 13.46
CA LEU A 329 -3.75 -16.36 13.55
C LEU A 329 -2.50 -17.18 13.21
N GLY A 330 -2.53 -18.50 13.36
CA GLY A 330 -1.34 -19.35 13.26
C GLY A 330 -0.59 -19.20 11.93
N LEU A 331 -1.28 -19.33 10.80
CA LEU A 331 -0.65 -19.18 9.47
C LEU A 331 -0.25 -17.73 9.15
N ALA A 332 -0.95 -16.74 9.68
CA ALA A 332 -0.55 -15.34 9.57
C ALA A 332 0.76 -15.09 10.34
N ILE A 333 0.95 -15.68 11.51
CA ILE A 333 2.21 -15.66 12.27
C ILE A 333 3.32 -16.32 11.45
N VAL A 334 3.08 -17.50 10.88
CA VAL A 334 4.06 -18.18 10.01
C VAL A 334 4.54 -17.24 8.90
N LYS A 335 3.62 -16.68 8.15
CA LYS A 335 3.95 -15.77 7.04
C LYS A 335 4.78 -14.58 7.51
N THR A 336 4.35 -13.91 8.58
CA THR A 336 5.07 -12.74 9.12
C THR A 336 6.47 -13.11 9.58
N VAL A 337 6.65 -14.23 10.29
CA VAL A 337 7.97 -14.69 10.76
C VAL A 337 8.89 -15.00 9.58
N ILE A 338 8.39 -15.69 8.56
CA ILE A 338 9.19 -16.03 7.38
C ILE A 338 9.57 -14.77 6.59
N GLU A 339 8.65 -13.80 6.43
CA GLU A 339 8.94 -12.51 5.80
C GLU A 339 9.97 -11.69 6.59
N LEU A 340 9.92 -11.68 7.93
CA LEU A 340 10.95 -11.06 8.78
C LEU A 340 12.34 -11.68 8.56
N HIS A 341 12.38 -12.97 8.22
CA HIS A 341 13.61 -13.67 7.85
C HIS A 341 13.94 -13.56 6.36
N LEU A 342 13.39 -12.58 5.64
CA LEU A 342 13.57 -12.36 4.20
C LEU A 342 13.28 -13.62 3.37
N GLY A 343 12.45 -14.50 3.90
CA GLY A 343 12.03 -15.76 3.30
C GLY A 343 10.70 -15.65 2.56
N GLU A 344 10.29 -16.76 1.99
CA GLU A 344 9.04 -16.93 1.27
C GLU A 344 8.33 -18.19 1.74
N ILE A 345 7.00 -18.14 1.86
CA ILE A 345 6.16 -19.31 2.09
C ILE A 345 5.14 -19.46 0.96
N ASN A 346 5.03 -20.66 0.41
CA ASN A 346 4.07 -21.02 -0.62
C ASN A 346 3.35 -22.31 -0.23
N VAL A 347 2.09 -22.44 -0.66
CA VAL A 347 1.28 -23.63 -0.43
C VAL A 347 0.79 -24.16 -1.77
N ALA A 348 0.90 -25.47 -1.92
CA ALA A 348 0.27 -26.22 -3.00
C ALA A 348 -0.58 -27.31 -2.39
N SER A 349 -1.79 -27.52 -2.88
CA SER A 349 -2.69 -28.57 -2.41
C SER A 349 -3.30 -29.30 -3.58
N SER A 350 -3.36 -30.59 -3.48
CA SER A 350 -4.00 -31.51 -4.42
C SER A 350 -4.83 -32.54 -3.64
N LYS A 351 -5.49 -33.44 -4.34
CA LYS A 351 -6.21 -34.55 -3.71
C LYS A 351 -5.30 -35.55 -3.00
N GLU A 352 -4.01 -35.57 -3.34
CA GLU A 352 -3.03 -36.49 -2.77
C GLU A 352 -2.31 -35.92 -1.56
N GLU A 353 -1.90 -34.64 -1.67
CA GLU A 353 -1.10 -33.99 -0.62
C GLU A 353 -1.31 -32.46 -0.59
N THR A 354 -1.07 -31.90 0.59
CA THR A 354 -0.91 -30.46 0.79
C THR A 354 0.52 -30.18 1.25
N GLN A 355 1.24 -29.33 0.51
CA GLN A 355 2.63 -28.98 0.78
C GLN A 355 2.76 -27.51 1.13
N PHE A 356 3.30 -27.22 2.34
CA PHE A 356 3.80 -25.91 2.72
C PHE A 356 5.29 -25.85 2.43
N LYS A 357 5.69 -25.01 1.46
CA LYS A 357 7.09 -24.82 1.06
C LYS A 357 7.62 -23.49 1.60
N ILE A 358 8.59 -23.55 2.49
CA ILE A 358 9.27 -22.41 3.09
C ILE A 358 10.66 -22.29 2.48
N LYS A 359 11.06 -21.08 2.09
CA LYS A 359 12.40 -20.74 1.61
C LYS A 359 13.00 -19.66 2.51
N ILE A 360 14.16 -19.90 3.10
CA ILE A 360 14.86 -18.97 3.98
C ILE A 360 16.27 -18.77 3.46
N PRO A 361 16.78 -17.51 3.31
CA PRO A 361 18.19 -17.28 2.98
C PRO A 361 19.12 -17.89 4.05
N ILE A 362 20.23 -18.48 3.62
CA ILE A 362 21.21 -19.09 4.53
C ILE A 362 22.00 -17.99 5.24
N ASN A 363 22.42 -16.98 4.50
CA ASN A 363 23.16 -15.83 5.02
C ASN A 363 22.23 -14.59 4.95
N MET A 364 21.95 -13.98 6.09
CA MET A 364 21.18 -12.76 6.21
C MET A 364 21.99 -11.63 6.79
#